data_befe11518a0f4c1aef9846c96e5def6f
#
_entry.id   befe11518a0f4c1aef9846c96e5def6f
#
_cell.length_a   1.000
_cell.length_b   1.000
_cell.length_c   1.000
_cell.angle_alpha   90.00
_cell.angle_beta   90.00
_cell.angle_gamma   90.00
#
_symmetry.space_group_name_H-M   'P 1'
#
loop_
_entity.id
_entity.type
_entity.pdbx_description
1 polymer ?
#
loop_
_entity_poly.entity_id
_entity_poly.type
_entity_poly.pdbx_seq_one_letter_code
_entity_poly.pdbx_strand_id
1 'polypeptide(L)'
;LALVKDAKPDGLTVGMINVAAAANESIIKNRSYNLLTDFEPVGLYVFPANILIVNPGIPATSVSALVDVLKARGTASYSSGGVGSPGQLAGEMFKARTGAPATHVPYKGAPPAVLAVVTGEVAYMFATASSAIGQVAPGKVRALAVTTSERLPQLPDVPTMAEAGLVDFNVSDWAGFVLPKGTPAATRD
;
A
#
# COMPACT_ATOMS: atom_id res chain seq x y z
N LEU A 1 9.70 -1.39 16.33
CA LEU A 1 11.03 -1.95 16.02
C LEU A 1 12.06 -1.62 17.10
N ALA A 2 12.03 -0.43 17.74
CA ALA A 2 12.97 -0.11 18.83
C ALA A 2 13.00 -1.19 19.92
N LEU A 3 11.84 -1.62 20.41
CA LEU A 3 11.75 -2.69 21.43
C LEU A 3 12.38 -4.02 20.95
N VAL A 4 12.24 -4.35 19.67
CA VAL A 4 12.84 -5.58 19.11
C VAL A 4 14.36 -5.47 19.06
N LYS A 5 14.88 -4.31 18.63
CA LYS A 5 16.32 -4.06 18.58
C LYS A 5 16.99 -4.27 19.95
N ASP A 6 16.33 -3.78 21.02
CA ASP A 6 16.88 -3.82 22.37
C ASP A 6 16.58 -5.13 23.12
N ALA A 7 15.88 -6.08 22.47
CA ALA A 7 15.57 -7.38 23.06
C ALA A 7 16.78 -8.34 23.01
N LYS A 8 16.70 -9.41 23.82
CA LYS A 8 17.71 -10.46 23.81
C LYS A 8 17.67 -11.22 22.49
N PRO A 9 18.84 -11.56 21.89
CA PRO A 9 18.89 -12.30 20.64
C PRO A 9 18.72 -13.82 20.83
N ASP A 10 17.68 -14.22 21.57
CA ASP A 10 17.35 -15.61 21.93
C ASP A 10 16.24 -16.22 21.07
N GLY A 11 15.70 -15.46 20.10
CA GLY A 11 14.65 -15.89 19.19
C GLY A 11 13.22 -15.74 19.74
N LEU A 12 13.05 -15.29 20.99
CA LEU A 12 11.72 -15.17 21.61
C LEU A 12 11.04 -13.83 21.30
N THR A 13 11.79 -12.85 20.81
CA THR A 13 11.24 -11.55 20.39
C THR A 13 11.35 -11.38 18.88
N VAL A 14 10.21 -11.35 18.22
CA VAL A 14 10.12 -11.23 16.76
C VAL A 14 9.56 -9.86 16.39
N GLY A 15 10.18 -9.17 15.46
CA GLY A 15 9.69 -7.95 14.85
C GLY A 15 9.03 -8.22 13.50
N MET A 16 8.04 -7.43 13.16
CA MET A 16 7.46 -7.38 11.82
C MET A 16 7.94 -6.13 11.10
N ILE A 17 8.38 -6.30 9.87
CA ILE A 17 8.75 -5.20 8.97
C ILE A 17 7.92 -5.25 7.70
N ASN A 18 7.76 -4.11 7.08
CA ASN A 18 7.05 -3.96 5.82
C ASN A 18 7.63 -2.80 5.00
N VAL A 19 7.03 -2.53 3.85
CA VAL A 19 7.44 -1.44 2.96
C VAL A 19 7.51 -0.08 3.68
N ALA A 20 6.60 0.18 4.64
CA ALA A 20 6.64 1.43 5.40
C ALA A 20 7.88 1.53 6.29
N ALA A 21 8.32 0.41 6.90
CA ALA A 21 9.56 0.39 7.68
C ALA A 21 10.79 0.70 6.80
N ALA A 22 10.83 0.16 5.58
CA ALA A 22 11.89 0.46 4.62
C ALA A 22 11.84 1.93 4.13
N ALA A 23 10.66 2.45 3.80
CA ALA A 23 10.49 3.84 3.39
C ALA A 23 10.92 4.83 4.50
N ASN A 24 10.66 4.48 5.75
CA ASN A 24 11.05 5.29 6.90
C ASN A 24 12.58 5.44 7.04
N GLU A 25 13.38 4.52 6.45
CA GLU A 25 14.83 4.68 6.38
C GLU A 25 15.25 5.99 5.70
N SER A 26 14.48 6.44 4.70
CA SER A 26 14.74 7.69 3.98
C SER A 26 13.95 8.88 4.51
N ILE A 27 12.78 8.66 5.11
CA ILE A 27 11.84 9.71 5.50
C ILE A 27 12.13 10.24 6.91
N ILE A 28 12.46 9.34 7.85
CA ILE A 28 12.64 9.70 9.26
C ILE A 28 14.13 9.79 9.58
N LYS A 29 14.65 11.00 9.78
CA LYS A 29 16.08 11.24 10.02
C LYS A 29 16.58 10.77 11.40
N ASN A 30 15.76 10.87 12.45
CA ASN A 30 16.15 10.57 13.83
C ASN A 30 15.42 9.31 14.34
N ARG A 31 15.75 8.16 13.74
CA ARG A 31 15.22 6.86 14.21
C ARG A 31 16.12 6.30 15.33
N SER A 32 15.50 5.53 16.22
CA SER A 32 16.20 4.79 17.26
C SER A 32 16.75 3.44 16.78
N TYR A 33 16.56 3.08 15.51
CA TYR A 33 17.00 1.81 14.92
C TYR A 33 17.39 2.01 13.43
N ASN A 34 18.20 1.08 12.92
CA ASN A 34 18.56 0.97 11.51
C ASN A 34 18.22 -0.45 11.02
N LEU A 35 17.45 -0.57 9.94
CA LEU A 35 16.97 -1.87 9.44
C LEU A 35 18.11 -2.78 8.97
N LEU A 36 19.21 -2.22 8.47
CA LEU A 36 20.29 -2.99 7.89
C LEU A 36 21.28 -3.51 8.93
N THR A 37 21.39 -2.85 10.08
CA THR A 37 22.45 -3.13 11.08
C THR A 37 21.93 -3.72 12.37
N ASP A 38 20.68 -3.46 12.75
CA ASP A 38 20.16 -3.77 14.08
C ASP A 38 19.33 -5.05 14.12
N PHE A 39 19.10 -5.70 12.97
CA PHE A 39 18.22 -6.88 12.87
C PHE A 39 18.83 -7.99 12.02
N GLU A 40 18.39 -9.22 12.28
CA GLU A 40 18.58 -10.40 11.43
C GLU A 40 17.26 -10.68 10.70
N PRO A 41 17.25 -10.73 9.35
CA PRO A 41 16.06 -11.11 8.61
C PRO A 41 15.77 -12.59 8.76
N VAL A 42 14.49 -12.94 8.94
CA VAL A 42 14.01 -14.33 8.97
C VAL A 42 13.44 -14.70 7.61
N GLY A 43 12.49 -13.94 7.11
CA GLY A 43 11.89 -14.20 5.80
C GLY A 43 10.70 -13.30 5.52
N LEU A 44 10.27 -13.32 4.26
CA LEU A 44 9.05 -12.67 3.80
C LEU A 44 7.88 -13.65 3.94
N TYR A 45 6.72 -13.18 4.42
CA TYR A 45 5.57 -14.03 4.61
C TYR A 45 4.35 -13.64 3.77
N VAL A 46 4.31 -12.41 3.25
CA VAL A 46 3.19 -11.94 2.43
C VAL A 46 3.63 -10.86 1.43
N PHE A 47 3.00 -10.89 0.27
CA PHE A 47 3.09 -9.88 -0.79
C PHE A 47 1.67 -9.42 -1.13
N PRO A 48 1.04 -8.55 -0.29
CA PRO A 48 -0.32 -8.13 -0.53
C PRO A 48 -0.40 -7.26 -1.79
N ALA A 49 -1.33 -7.61 -2.68
CA ALA A 49 -1.68 -6.80 -3.82
C ALA A 49 -2.43 -5.53 -3.38
N ASN A 50 -2.24 -4.43 -4.09
CA ASN A 50 -3.08 -3.25 -3.95
C ASN A 50 -4.01 -3.13 -5.16
N ILE A 51 -5.21 -2.61 -4.91
CA ILE A 51 -6.24 -2.36 -5.90
C ILE A 51 -6.52 -0.86 -5.92
N LEU A 52 -6.49 -0.25 -7.10
CA LEU A 52 -7.01 1.10 -7.29
C LEU A 52 -8.54 1.05 -7.29
N ILE A 53 -9.12 1.55 -6.22
CA ILE A 53 -10.57 1.64 -6.05
C ILE A 53 -11.04 3.09 -6.10
N VAL A 54 -12.23 3.31 -6.65
CA VAL A 54 -12.89 4.61 -6.71
C VAL A 54 -14.30 4.53 -6.17
N ASN A 55 -14.83 5.68 -5.70
CA ASN A 55 -16.25 5.79 -5.41
C ASN A 55 -17.08 5.62 -6.70
N PRO A 56 -18.16 4.83 -6.72
CA PRO A 56 -18.98 4.61 -7.91
C PRO A 56 -19.60 5.88 -8.51
N GLY A 57 -19.78 6.93 -7.70
CA GLY A 57 -20.22 8.25 -8.15
C GLY A 57 -19.16 9.03 -8.97
N ILE A 58 -17.93 8.55 -9.02
CA ILE A 58 -16.91 9.08 -9.93
C ILE A 58 -17.17 8.48 -11.33
N PRO A 59 -17.36 9.29 -12.38
CA PRO A 59 -17.63 8.79 -13.73
C PRO A 59 -16.34 8.28 -14.41
N ALA A 60 -15.69 7.31 -13.77
CA ALA A 60 -14.46 6.69 -14.25
C ALA A 60 -14.60 5.17 -14.21
N THR A 61 -14.45 4.53 -15.35
CA THR A 61 -14.50 3.07 -15.52
C THR A 61 -13.13 2.48 -15.90
N SER A 62 -12.13 3.34 -16.05
CA SER A 62 -10.74 2.97 -16.35
C SER A 62 -9.77 3.90 -15.64
N VAL A 63 -8.49 3.52 -15.60
CA VAL A 63 -7.43 4.35 -15.04
C VAL A 63 -7.31 5.68 -15.79
N SER A 64 -7.34 5.64 -17.14
CA SER A 64 -7.28 6.85 -17.97
C SER A 64 -8.47 7.78 -17.70
N ALA A 65 -9.69 7.23 -17.65
CA ALA A 65 -10.88 8.03 -17.34
C ALA A 65 -10.80 8.66 -15.93
N LEU A 66 -10.23 7.97 -14.95
CA LEU A 66 -9.98 8.56 -13.62
C LEU A 66 -9.02 9.75 -13.72
N VAL A 67 -7.91 9.60 -14.44
CA VAL A 67 -6.93 10.69 -14.65
C VAL A 67 -7.59 11.90 -15.26
N ASP A 68 -8.41 11.72 -16.29
CA ASP A 68 -9.14 12.82 -16.97
C ASP A 68 -10.11 13.53 -16.01
N VAL A 69 -10.88 12.77 -15.24
CA VAL A 69 -11.79 13.31 -14.21
C VAL A 69 -11.04 14.10 -13.15
N LEU A 70 -9.91 13.58 -12.65
CA LEU A 70 -9.13 14.26 -11.63
C LEU A 70 -8.53 15.57 -12.16
N LYS A 71 -8.02 15.56 -13.38
CA LYS A 71 -7.49 16.77 -14.05
C LYS A 71 -8.58 17.81 -14.30
N ALA A 72 -9.74 17.38 -14.77
CA ALA A 72 -10.87 18.28 -15.03
C ALA A 72 -11.41 18.93 -13.75
N ARG A 73 -11.42 18.20 -12.63
CA ARG A 73 -11.86 18.75 -11.33
C ARG A 73 -10.84 19.71 -10.70
N GLY A 74 -9.54 19.56 -10.99
CA GLY A 74 -8.46 20.36 -10.42
C GLY A 74 -8.21 20.11 -8.92
N THR A 75 -9.20 19.59 -8.21
CA THR A 75 -9.12 19.23 -6.79
C THR A 75 -9.74 17.86 -6.56
N ALA A 76 -9.01 17.00 -5.92
CA ALA A 76 -9.46 15.69 -5.50
C ALA A 76 -8.71 15.26 -4.25
N SER A 77 -9.23 14.27 -3.54
CA SER A 77 -8.53 13.64 -2.42
C SER A 77 -8.45 12.13 -2.61
N TYR A 78 -7.42 11.54 -2.04
CA TYR A 78 -7.30 10.09 -1.96
C TYR A 78 -6.92 9.66 -0.54
N SER A 79 -7.40 8.50 -0.12
CA SER A 79 -7.10 7.96 1.20
C SER A 79 -5.98 6.94 1.18
N SER A 80 -5.38 6.73 2.34
CA SER A 80 -4.47 5.63 2.61
C SER A 80 -4.57 5.16 4.06
N GLY A 81 -3.98 4.00 4.35
CA GLY A 81 -3.91 3.47 5.71
C GLY A 81 -2.96 4.22 6.65
N GLY A 82 -2.41 5.36 6.22
CA GLY A 82 -1.54 6.23 7.01
C GLY A 82 -0.32 6.72 6.23
N VAL A 83 0.43 7.61 6.85
CA VAL A 83 1.66 8.16 6.28
C VAL A 83 2.71 7.04 6.15
N GLY A 84 3.40 6.97 5.00
CA GLY A 84 4.38 5.93 4.68
C GLY A 84 3.75 4.59 4.28
N SER A 85 2.42 4.44 4.29
CA SER A 85 1.77 3.20 3.87
C SER A 85 1.93 2.95 2.37
N PRO A 86 1.86 1.68 1.92
CA PRO A 86 1.91 1.34 0.49
C PRO A 86 0.86 2.08 -0.34
N GLY A 87 -0.35 2.28 0.21
CA GLY A 87 -1.41 3.04 -0.44
C GLY A 87 -1.05 4.51 -0.66
N GLN A 88 -0.33 5.13 0.27
CA GLN A 88 0.20 6.48 0.05
C GLN A 88 1.28 6.49 -1.03
N LEU A 89 2.25 5.57 -0.96
CA LEU A 89 3.34 5.50 -1.95
C LEU A 89 2.78 5.30 -3.36
N ALA A 90 1.80 4.40 -3.52
CA ALA A 90 1.10 4.19 -4.78
C ALA A 90 0.35 5.46 -5.24
N GLY A 91 -0.33 6.15 -4.33
CA GLY A 91 -1.04 7.40 -4.62
C GLY A 91 -0.10 8.52 -5.08
N GLU A 92 1.02 8.72 -4.40
CA GLU A 92 2.02 9.72 -4.80
C GLU A 92 2.70 9.36 -6.13
N MET A 93 3.03 8.07 -6.35
CA MET A 93 3.54 7.60 -7.64
C MET A 93 2.52 7.80 -8.77
N PHE A 94 1.24 7.54 -8.52
CA PHE A 94 0.16 7.78 -9.47
C PHE A 94 0.08 9.26 -9.86
N LYS A 95 0.10 10.18 -8.89
CA LYS A 95 0.15 11.62 -9.13
C LYS A 95 1.36 12.02 -9.96
N ALA A 96 2.55 11.55 -9.58
CA ALA A 96 3.78 11.86 -10.29
C ALA A 96 3.78 11.40 -11.75
N ARG A 97 3.24 10.19 -11.99
CA ARG A 97 3.19 9.58 -13.34
C ARG A 97 2.11 10.17 -14.24
N THR A 98 0.98 10.58 -13.68
CA THR A 98 -0.18 11.02 -14.47
C THR A 98 -0.35 12.53 -14.50
N GLY A 99 0.29 13.26 -13.59
CA GLY A 99 0.05 14.68 -13.37
C GLY A 99 -1.36 14.99 -12.83
N ALA A 100 -2.11 13.98 -12.39
CA ALA A 100 -3.46 14.16 -11.84
C ALA A 100 -3.36 14.74 -10.41
N PRO A 101 -3.98 15.90 -10.13
CA PRO A 101 -3.91 16.52 -8.81
C PRO A 101 -4.75 15.73 -7.80
N ALA A 102 -4.17 15.45 -6.62
CA ALA A 102 -4.91 14.90 -5.50
C ALA A 102 -4.20 15.20 -4.18
N THR A 103 -5.00 15.44 -3.13
CA THR A 103 -4.52 15.64 -1.77
C THR A 103 -4.62 14.32 -1.00
N HIS A 104 -3.55 13.96 -0.30
CA HIS A 104 -3.52 12.77 0.55
C HIS A 104 -4.29 12.99 1.86
N VAL A 105 -5.16 12.04 2.21
CA VAL A 105 -5.89 11.99 3.48
C VAL A 105 -5.52 10.69 4.20
N PRO A 106 -4.65 10.74 5.23
CA PRO A 106 -4.23 9.55 5.97
C PRO A 106 -5.29 9.13 6.99
N TYR A 107 -5.55 7.80 7.07
CA TYR A 107 -6.41 7.17 8.07
C TYR A 107 -5.61 6.23 8.98
N LYS A 108 -6.20 5.80 10.08
CA LYS A 108 -5.61 4.81 11.01
C LYS A 108 -5.87 3.38 10.52
N GLY A 109 -5.23 3.00 9.41
CA GLY A 109 -5.36 1.69 8.77
C GLY A 109 -6.24 1.68 7.52
N ALA A 110 -6.24 0.55 6.80
CA ALA A 110 -6.94 0.42 5.53
C ALA A 110 -8.47 0.40 5.66
N PRO A 111 -9.11 -0.26 6.65
CA PRO A 111 -10.57 -0.31 6.72
C PRO A 111 -11.27 1.06 6.77
N PRO A 112 -10.90 2.01 7.65
CA PRO A 112 -11.51 3.34 7.63
C PRO A 112 -11.18 4.12 6.35
N ALA A 113 -10.02 3.92 5.74
CA ALA A 113 -9.66 4.55 4.47
C ALA A 113 -10.51 4.04 3.29
N VAL A 114 -10.82 2.74 3.26
CA VAL A 114 -11.75 2.16 2.27
C VAL A 114 -13.17 2.70 2.49
N LEU A 115 -13.62 2.83 3.74
CA LEU A 115 -14.93 3.39 4.05
C LEU A 115 -15.08 4.83 3.54
N ALA A 116 -14.03 5.64 3.63
CA ALA A 116 -14.02 7.00 3.09
C ALA A 116 -14.23 7.05 1.56
N VAL A 117 -13.72 6.03 0.83
CA VAL A 117 -14.03 5.86 -0.61
C VAL A 117 -15.49 5.44 -0.80
N VAL A 118 -15.98 4.48 -0.02
CA VAL A 118 -17.37 4.01 -0.08
C VAL A 118 -18.37 5.16 0.12
N THR A 119 -18.11 6.03 1.08
CA THR A 119 -18.98 7.18 1.40
C THR A 119 -18.81 8.37 0.45
N GLY A 120 -17.75 8.36 -0.40
CA GLY A 120 -17.44 9.46 -1.29
C GLY A 120 -16.74 10.65 -0.63
N GLU A 121 -16.27 10.50 0.61
CA GLU A 121 -15.47 11.51 1.31
C GLU A 121 -14.15 11.78 0.57
N VAL A 122 -13.56 10.73 -0.03
CA VAL A 122 -12.42 10.81 -0.93
C VAL A 122 -12.72 10.14 -2.27
N ALA A 123 -12.03 10.56 -3.31
CA ALA A 123 -12.29 10.10 -4.67
C ALA A 123 -11.80 8.65 -4.90
N TYR A 124 -10.60 8.32 -4.44
CA TYR A 124 -9.98 7.03 -4.72
C TYR A 124 -9.00 6.60 -3.61
N MET A 125 -8.56 5.36 -3.70
CA MET A 125 -7.53 4.77 -2.84
C MET A 125 -6.80 3.65 -3.59
N PHE A 126 -5.51 3.49 -3.32
CA PHE A 126 -4.79 2.24 -3.52
C PHE A 126 -4.92 1.41 -2.25
N ALA A 127 -5.86 0.48 -2.24
CA ALA A 127 -6.22 -0.32 -1.06
C ALA A 127 -5.58 -1.71 -1.13
N THR A 128 -5.18 -2.28 -0.01
CA THR A 128 -4.82 -3.70 0.02
C THR A 128 -6.00 -4.56 -0.41
N ALA A 129 -5.74 -5.59 -1.20
CA ALA A 129 -6.80 -6.46 -1.74
C ALA A 129 -7.70 -7.02 -0.64
N SER A 130 -7.12 -7.45 0.48
CA SER A 130 -7.85 -8.00 1.62
C SER A 130 -8.86 -7.02 2.25
N SER A 131 -8.60 -5.72 2.16
CA SER A 131 -9.50 -4.70 2.72
C SER A 131 -10.57 -4.21 1.74
N ALA A 132 -10.34 -4.35 0.43
CA ALA A 132 -11.18 -3.77 -0.62
C ALA A 132 -12.07 -4.78 -1.35
N ILE A 133 -11.64 -6.02 -1.55
CA ILE A 133 -12.35 -7.03 -2.36
C ILE A 133 -13.81 -7.21 -1.92
N GLY A 134 -14.07 -7.25 -0.61
CA GLY A 134 -15.41 -7.37 -0.06
C GLY A 134 -16.36 -6.18 -0.35
N GLN A 135 -15.83 -5.05 -0.83
CA GLN A 135 -16.60 -3.87 -1.21
C GLN A 135 -16.79 -3.74 -2.72
N VAL A 136 -15.99 -4.49 -3.51
CA VAL A 136 -16.07 -4.47 -4.99
C VAL A 136 -17.31 -5.25 -5.48
N ALA A 137 -17.48 -6.49 -5.02
CA ALA A 137 -18.58 -7.35 -5.47
C ALA A 137 -19.98 -6.73 -5.26
N PRO A 138 -20.31 -6.11 -4.09
CA PRO A 138 -21.58 -5.42 -3.91
C PRO A 138 -21.66 -4.04 -4.60
N GLY A 139 -20.64 -3.64 -5.35
CA GLY A 139 -20.62 -2.38 -6.07
C GLY A 139 -20.44 -1.13 -5.21
N LYS A 140 -20.03 -1.27 -3.95
CA LYS A 140 -19.79 -0.12 -3.04
C LYS A 140 -18.57 0.68 -3.43
N VAL A 141 -17.61 0.06 -4.09
CA VAL A 141 -16.49 0.70 -4.77
C VAL A 141 -16.29 0.04 -6.14
N ARG A 142 -15.71 0.77 -7.07
CA ARG A 142 -15.28 0.22 -8.37
C ARG A 142 -13.77 0.00 -8.36
N ALA A 143 -13.34 -1.22 -8.69
CA ALA A 143 -11.94 -1.54 -8.94
C ALA A 143 -11.57 -1.15 -10.37
N LEU A 144 -10.50 -0.38 -10.55
CA LEU A 144 -10.04 0.06 -11.87
C LEU A 144 -8.79 -0.68 -12.33
N ALA A 145 -7.89 -1.02 -11.42
CA ALA A 145 -6.67 -1.78 -11.73
C ALA A 145 -6.05 -2.38 -10.47
N VAL A 146 -5.17 -3.37 -10.66
CA VAL A 146 -4.33 -3.95 -9.61
C VAL A 146 -2.87 -3.56 -9.83
N THR A 147 -2.09 -3.42 -8.74
CA THR A 147 -0.68 -2.99 -8.83
C THR A 147 0.31 -4.15 -9.05
N THR A 148 -0.18 -5.38 -9.09
CA THR A 148 0.61 -6.59 -9.37
C THR A 148 0.94 -6.72 -10.85
N SER A 149 1.95 -7.53 -11.17
CA SER A 149 2.32 -7.86 -12.56
C SER A 149 1.25 -8.67 -13.30
N GLU A 150 0.42 -9.39 -12.55
CA GLU A 150 -0.67 -10.22 -13.06
C GLU A 150 -1.98 -9.82 -12.40
N ARG A 151 -3.10 -10.12 -13.07
CA ARG A 151 -4.45 -9.91 -12.52
C ARG A 151 -4.68 -10.82 -11.31
N LEU A 152 -5.49 -10.36 -10.37
CA LEU A 152 -5.86 -11.17 -9.22
C LEU A 152 -6.89 -12.24 -9.63
N PRO A 153 -6.73 -13.50 -9.21
CA PRO A 153 -7.72 -14.56 -9.47
C PRO A 153 -9.12 -14.22 -8.97
N GLN A 154 -9.22 -13.42 -7.89
CA GLN A 154 -10.49 -12.96 -7.31
C GLN A 154 -11.15 -11.82 -8.11
N LEU A 155 -10.40 -11.18 -9.00
CA LEU A 155 -10.84 -10.04 -9.83
C LEU A 155 -10.31 -10.20 -11.27
N PRO A 156 -10.68 -11.26 -11.99
CA PRO A 156 -10.09 -11.58 -13.29
C PRO A 156 -10.36 -10.54 -14.38
N ASP A 157 -11.44 -9.76 -14.21
CA ASP A 157 -11.81 -8.70 -15.15
C ASP A 157 -11.13 -7.36 -14.86
N VAL A 158 -10.45 -7.22 -13.70
CA VAL A 158 -9.74 -5.99 -13.33
C VAL A 158 -8.31 -6.05 -13.89
N PRO A 159 -7.93 -5.12 -14.77
CA PRO A 159 -6.61 -5.11 -15.39
C PRO A 159 -5.51 -4.78 -14.38
N THR A 160 -4.27 -5.08 -14.73
CA THR A 160 -3.10 -4.54 -14.05
C THR A 160 -2.91 -3.06 -14.40
N MET A 161 -2.14 -2.33 -13.58
CA MET A 161 -1.78 -0.94 -13.91
C MET A 161 -1.02 -0.85 -15.24
N ALA A 162 -0.19 -1.85 -15.55
CA ALA A 162 0.53 -1.94 -16.84
C ALA A 162 -0.43 -2.12 -18.02
N GLU A 163 -1.40 -3.04 -17.93
CA GLU A 163 -2.46 -3.21 -18.94
C GLU A 163 -3.33 -1.95 -19.10
N ALA A 164 -3.49 -1.19 -18.03
CA ALA A 164 -4.20 0.07 -18.03
C ALA A 164 -3.37 1.27 -18.53
N GLY A 165 -2.16 1.03 -19.08
CA GLY A 165 -1.31 2.04 -19.70
C GLY A 165 -0.26 2.69 -18.79
N LEU A 166 -0.17 2.30 -17.52
CA LEU A 166 0.87 2.75 -16.60
C LEU A 166 1.94 1.66 -16.44
N VAL A 167 2.77 1.49 -17.46
CA VAL A 167 3.89 0.54 -17.45
C VAL A 167 4.84 0.86 -16.30
N ASP A 168 5.48 -0.14 -15.71
CA ASP A 168 6.39 -0.02 -14.56
C ASP A 168 5.73 0.60 -13.30
N PHE A 169 4.40 0.58 -13.23
CA PHE A 169 3.69 0.92 -12.01
C PHE A 169 3.59 -0.31 -11.10
N ASN A 170 4.70 -0.68 -10.52
CA ASN A 170 4.75 -1.80 -9.58
C ASN A 170 4.98 -1.27 -8.17
N VAL A 171 3.91 -1.17 -7.41
CA VAL A 171 3.94 -0.90 -5.97
C VAL A 171 3.46 -2.17 -5.28
N SER A 172 4.38 -3.11 -5.14
CA SER A 172 4.15 -4.29 -4.32
C SER A 172 4.37 -3.94 -2.85
N ASP A 173 3.41 -4.29 -2.02
CA ASP A 173 3.63 -4.34 -0.58
C ASP A 173 4.34 -5.66 -0.25
N TRP A 174 5.05 -5.69 0.84
CA TRP A 174 5.65 -6.88 1.39
C TRP A 174 5.71 -6.78 2.90
N ALA A 175 5.68 -7.90 3.56
CA ALA A 175 5.91 -7.97 4.98
C ALA A 175 6.77 -9.19 5.32
N GLY A 176 7.62 -9.02 6.33
CA GLY A 176 8.56 -10.03 6.75
C GLY A 176 8.81 -9.97 8.25
N PHE A 177 9.52 -10.95 8.74
CA PHE A 177 9.94 -11.05 10.12
C PHE A 177 11.42 -10.75 10.27
N VAL A 178 11.76 -10.13 11.39
CA VAL A 178 13.13 -9.85 11.82
C VAL A 178 13.32 -10.22 13.29
N LEU A 179 14.53 -10.56 13.64
CA LEU A 179 14.97 -10.82 15.00
C LEU A 179 16.03 -9.78 15.40
N PRO A 180 16.31 -9.60 16.69
CA PRO A 180 17.42 -8.77 17.15
C PRO A 180 18.74 -9.18 16.53
N LYS A 181 19.62 -8.22 16.28
CA LYS A 181 20.97 -8.48 15.79
C LYS A 181 21.73 -9.44 16.72
N GLY A 182 22.46 -10.40 16.13
CA GLY A 182 23.21 -11.40 16.87
C GLY A 182 22.39 -12.64 17.27
N THR A 183 21.14 -12.77 16.82
CA THR A 183 20.37 -14.01 16.98
C THR A 183 21.07 -15.15 16.22
N PRO A 184 21.37 -16.31 16.88
CA PRO A 184 22.05 -17.42 16.23
C PRO A 184 21.33 -17.93 15.00
N ALA A 185 22.07 -18.32 13.95
CA ALA A 185 21.50 -18.86 12.72
C ALA A 185 20.57 -20.07 12.97
N ALA A 186 20.99 -20.98 13.84
CA ALA A 186 20.19 -22.16 14.23
C ALA A 186 18.84 -21.82 14.91
N THR A 187 18.66 -20.56 15.38
CA THR A 187 17.39 -20.08 15.96
C THR A 187 16.56 -19.36 14.92
N ARG A 188 17.21 -18.78 13.91
CA ARG A 188 16.58 -18.02 12.85
C ARG A 188 16.02 -18.92 11.74
N ASP A 189 16.75 -19.98 11.36
CA ASP A 189 16.44 -20.96 10.29
C ASP A 189 15.48 -22.04 10.77
#